data_aa6dcacaa3a0944699dfa321d70be08a
#
_entry.id   aa6dcacaa3a0944699dfa321d70be08a
#
_cell.length_a   1.000
_cell.length_b   1.000
_cell.length_c   1.000
_cell.angle_alpha   90.00
_cell.angle_beta   90.00
_cell.angle_gamma   90.00
#
_symmetry.space_group_name_H-M   'P 1'
#
loop_
_entity.id
_entity.type
_entity.pdbx_description
1 polymer ?
#
loop_
_entity_poly.entity_id
_entity_poly.type
_entity_poly.pdbx_seq_one_letter_code
_entity_poly.pdbx_strand_id
1 'polypeptide(L)'
;LRSVAKRTGANRVATGHHRNDQAETVLLRLLRGSSATGLSGIRPISEDFWIRPFLTLNRIDIEVYAQDRGLSWRRDWTNQDTSIPRNRIRNILLPILKADFGPHVLEALNRTADLLRSDDELLESIALDASKTAICARSDRKIALDGPKFFGYHVAVQRRLIRWILPKLGLDPRRIEFSLIDRILTSMEQGRGTLQVTTDLTACNTGRLVLLGVTAPVFEEHITLGVNRIPSIKANLTVEGVQRAGFPPRFSELPPYEIWFDHSALPKNLILRTTRPGDRIRPFGFSGSQKVSDILIDRKLPRLLRDEVPVLADRDEILWIIGIRSSERSRIEESATRAVRFNFEGSWRRLHDALQPFT
;
A
#
# COMPACT_ATOMS: atom_id res chain seq x y z
N LEU A 1 -7.83 2.83 26.45
CA LEU A 1 -8.91 3.80 26.18
C LEU A 1 -9.80 3.36 25.02
N ARG A 2 -9.28 2.86 23.86
CA ARG A 2 -10.12 2.37 22.75
C ARG A 2 -11.06 1.23 23.17
N SER A 3 -10.60 0.27 23.98
CA SER A 3 -11.43 -0.82 24.49
C SER A 3 -12.55 -0.33 25.42
N VAL A 4 -12.26 0.69 26.24
CA VAL A 4 -13.25 1.34 27.09
C VAL A 4 -14.29 2.07 26.26
N ALA A 5 -13.87 2.89 25.30
CA ALA A 5 -14.76 3.61 24.40
C ALA A 5 -15.72 2.66 23.67
N LYS A 6 -15.19 1.53 23.13
CA LYS A 6 -16.02 0.50 22.49
C LYS A 6 -17.07 -0.09 23.45
N ARG A 7 -16.68 -0.34 24.71
CA ARG A 7 -17.56 -0.91 25.73
C ARG A 7 -18.66 0.06 26.18
N THR A 8 -18.35 1.36 26.20
CA THR A 8 -19.30 2.42 26.63
C THR A 8 -20.08 3.04 25.47
N GLY A 9 -19.86 2.60 24.23
CA GLY A 9 -20.49 3.18 23.04
C GLY A 9 -19.98 4.59 22.66
N ALA A 10 -18.86 5.03 23.23
CA ALA A 10 -18.29 6.34 22.93
C ALA A 10 -17.65 6.37 21.54
N ASN A 11 -18.00 7.35 20.75
CA ASN A 11 -17.46 7.57 19.41
C ASN A 11 -16.20 8.45 19.38
N ARG A 12 -15.85 9.10 20.48
CA ARG A 12 -14.67 9.97 20.66
C ARG A 12 -14.03 9.74 22.03
N VAL A 13 -12.73 10.01 22.12
CA VAL A 13 -12.01 10.06 23.40
C VAL A 13 -11.33 11.42 23.52
N ALA A 14 -11.73 12.18 24.54
CA ALA A 14 -11.08 13.45 24.89
C ALA A 14 -9.85 13.20 25.76
N THR A 15 -8.77 13.90 25.46
CA THR A 15 -7.54 13.87 26.27
C THR A 15 -7.22 15.29 26.77
N GLY A 16 -6.65 15.40 27.96
CA GLY A 16 -6.34 16.67 28.63
C GLY A 16 -5.05 17.34 28.16
N HIS A 17 -4.61 17.12 26.92
CA HIS A 17 -3.45 17.83 26.37
C HIS A 17 -3.75 19.32 26.24
N HIS A 18 -2.81 20.15 26.65
CA HIS A 18 -2.90 21.60 26.65
C HIS A 18 -1.71 22.25 25.93
N ARG A 19 -1.67 23.58 25.85
CA ARG A 19 -0.70 24.35 25.08
C ARG A 19 0.76 24.11 25.51
N ASN A 20 0.99 23.87 26.82
CA ASN A 20 2.34 23.52 27.30
C ASN A 20 2.78 22.15 26.78
N ASP A 21 1.88 21.15 26.72
CA ASP A 21 2.19 19.83 26.15
C ASP A 21 2.57 19.92 24.67
N GLN A 22 1.96 20.87 23.95
CA GLN A 22 2.30 21.14 22.56
C GLN A 22 3.76 21.58 22.44
N ALA A 23 4.18 22.61 23.22
CA ALA A 23 5.56 23.10 23.22
C ALA A 23 6.58 22.00 23.60
N GLU A 24 6.27 21.20 24.65
CA GLU A 24 7.07 20.04 25.03
C GLU A 24 7.24 19.05 23.88
N THR A 25 6.15 18.79 23.16
CA THR A 25 6.14 17.84 22.04
C THR A 25 6.95 18.36 20.84
N VAL A 26 6.85 19.65 20.55
CA VAL A 26 7.65 20.31 19.50
C VAL A 26 9.14 20.19 19.80
N LEU A 27 9.56 20.55 21.02
CA LEU A 27 10.97 20.43 21.43
C LEU A 27 11.45 18.97 21.40
N LEU A 28 10.66 18.06 21.94
CA LEU A 28 11.02 16.64 21.94
C LEU A 28 11.22 16.10 20.53
N ARG A 29 10.37 16.50 19.60
CA ARG A 29 10.44 16.06 18.20
C ARG A 29 11.57 16.75 17.44
N LEU A 30 11.83 18.03 17.72
CA LEU A 30 12.96 18.77 17.15
C LEU A 30 14.30 18.11 17.53
N LEU A 31 14.48 17.78 18.81
CA LEU A 31 15.67 17.11 19.31
C LEU A 31 15.89 15.69 18.74
N ARG A 32 14.82 15.07 18.21
CA ARG A 32 14.86 13.77 17.55
C ARG A 32 14.98 13.84 16.03
N GLY A 33 15.05 15.04 15.45
CA GLY A 33 15.17 15.20 14.00
C GLY A 33 13.87 14.95 13.25
N SER A 34 12.79 15.57 13.65
CA SER A 34 11.47 15.38 12.99
C SER A 34 11.26 16.28 11.77
N SER A 35 10.45 15.80 10.82
CA SER A 35 9.95 16.58 9.69
C SER A 35 8.92 17.62 10.09
N ALA A 36 8.47 18.47 9.14
CA ALA A 36 7.38 19.43 9.35
C ALA A 36 6.13 18.77 9.94
N THR A 37 5.72 17.60 9.45
CA THR A 37 4.62 16.79 10.02
C THR A 37 4.84 16.49 11.51
N GLY A 38 6.06 16.14 11.89
CA GLY A 38 6.38 15.93 13.29
C GLY A 38 6.36 17.23 14.10
N LEU A 39 6.96 18.29 13.60
CA LEU A 39 7.04 19.58 14.27
C LEU A 39 5.70 20.32 14.36
N SER A 40 4.69 19.95 13.55
CA SER A 40 3.32 20.42 13.72
C SER A 40 2.68 20.01 15.05
N GLY A 41 3.39 19.20 15.85
CA GLY A 41 3.06 18.87 17.21
C GLY A 41 1.84 17.95 17.37
N ILE A 42 1.07 18.17 18.43
CA ILE A 42 -0.13 17.40 18.73
C ILE A 42 -1.28 17.98 17.90
N ARG A 43 -1.99 17.11 17.15
CA ARG A 43 -3.18 17.53 16.38
C ARG A 43 -4.40 17.70 17.28
N PRO A 44 -5.28 18.69 17.07
CA PRO A 44 -6.53 18.84 17.82
C PRO A 44 -7.43 17.62 17.70
N ILE A 45 -7.50 17.04 16.51
CA ILE A 45 -8.22 15.80 16.21
C ILE A 45 -7.26 14.85 15.51
N SER A 46 -7.28 13.58 15.86
CA SER A 46 -6.55 12.55 15.13
C SER A 46 -7.36 11.25 15.02
N GLU A 47 -7.27 10.60 13.83
CA GLU A 47 -7.97 9.37 13.50
C GLU A 47 -9.50 9.47 13.67
N ASP A 48 -10.07 10.68 13.58
CA ASP A 48 -11.47 10.99 13.87
C ASP A 48 -11.99 10.41 15.19
N PHE A 49 -11.09 10.09 16.10
CA PHE A 49 -11.39 9.42 17.36
C PHE A 49 -10.84 10.16 18.59
N TRP A 50 -9.60 10.68 18.50
CA TRP A 50 -8.95 11.41 19.59
C TRP A 50 -9.20 12.89 19.44
N ILE A 51 -9.77 13.53 20.46
CA ILE A 51 -9.95 15.00 20.50
C ILE A 51 -9.18 15.59 21.67
N ARG A 52 -8.74 16.85 21.54
CA ARG A 52 -7.94 17.57 22.54
C ARG A 52 -8.53 18.97 22.76
N PRO A 53 -9.61 19.07 23.51
CA PRO A 53 -10.33 20.33 23.67
C PRO A 53 -9.51 21.45 24.31
N PHE A 54 -8.50 21.10 25.14
CA PHE A 54 -7.69 22.07 25.87
C PHE A 54 -6.39 22.47 25.15
N LEU A 55 -6.19 22.04 23.92
CA LEU A 55 -4.91 22.26 23.23
C LEU A 55 -4.57 23.73 23.00
N THR A 56 -5.57 24.61 23.00
CA THR A 56 -5.41 26.07 22.87
C THR A 56 -5.27 26.80 24.21
N LEU A 57 -5.49 26.14 25.33
CA LEU A 57 -5.43 26.71 26.67
C LEU A 57 -4.05 26.49 27.30
N ASN A 58 -3.58 27.49 28.08
CA ASN A 58 -2.40 27.27 28.90
C ASN A 58 -2.76 26.47 30.15
N ARG A 59 -1.77 25.77 30.69
CA ARG A 59 -1.98 24.99 31.92
C ARG A 59 -2.47 25.86 33.08
N ILE A 60 -1.94 27.07 33.21
CA ILE A 60 -2.32 27.99 34.29
C ILE A 60 -3.81 28.36 34.20
N ASP A 61 -4.34 28.57 33.01
CA ASP A 61 -5.76 28.94 32.78
C ASP A 61 -6.68 27.80 33.26
N ILE A 62 -6.25 26.53 33.01
CA ILE A 62 -6.98 25.33 33.44
C ILE A 62 -6.93 25.20 34.96
N GLU A 63 -5.78 25.43 35.59
CA GLU A 63 -5.59 25.34 37.05
C GLU A 63 -6.41 26.43 37.76
N VAL A 64 -6.41 27.68 37.27
CA VAL A 64 -7.22 28.78 37.79
C VAL A 64 -8.71 28.44 37.71
N TYR A 65 -9.19 27.99 36.55
CA TYR A 65 -10.58 27.56 36.40
C TYR A 65 -10.96 26.47 37.37
N ALA A 66 -10.10 25.46 37.54
CA ALA A 66 -10.37 24.36 38.47
C ALA A 66 -10.45 24.85 39.92
N GLN A 67 -9.59 25.79 40.30
CA GLN A 67 -9.56 26.40 41.63
C GLN A 67 -10.84 27.24 41.88
N ASP A 68 -11.23 28.09 40.94
CA ASP A 68 -12.47 28.91 41.03
C ASP A 68 -13.73 28.09 41.15
N ARG A 69 -13.71 26.86 40.59
CA ARG A 69 -14.83 25.91 40.67
C ARG A 69 -14.73 24.94 41.83
N GLY A 70 -13.72 25.06 42.68
CA GLY A 70 -13.51 24.17 43.85
C GLY A 70 -13.22 22.72 43.43
N LEU A 71 -12.72 22.50 42.21
CA LEU A 71 -12.39 21.16 41.72
C LEU A 71 -11.08 20.69 42.31
N SER A 72 -11.03 19.48 42.85
CA SER A 72 -9.81 18.87 43.34
C SER A 72 -9.13 18.06 42.23
N TRP A 73 -7.81 18.19 42.11
CA TRP A 73 -7.02 17.36 41.20
C TRP A 73 -5.81 16.77 41.91
N ARG A 74 -5.34 15.65 41.40
CA ARG A 74 -4.13 14.99 41.91
C ARG A 74 -2.92 15.35 41.04
N ARG A 75 -1.81 15.62 41.69
CA ARG A 75 -0.52 15.72 41.00
C ARG A 75 0.12 14.33 40.98
N ASP A 76 0.42 13.85 39.78
CA ASP A 76 1.17 12.61 39.61
C ASP A 76 2.65 12.88 39.90
N TRP A 77 3.21 12.21 40.90
CA TRP A 77 4.60 12.37 41.33
C TRP A 77 5.60 11.96 40.22
N THR A 78 5.21 11.05 39.32
CA THR A 78 6.06 10.62 38.20
C THR A 78 6.40 11.77 37.24
N ASN A 79 5.64 12.87 37.25
CA ASN A 79 5.94 14.08 36.48
C ASN A 79 7.24 14.79 36.92
N GLN A 80 7.81 14.45 38.10
CA GLN A 80 9.08 15.00 38.57
C GLN A 80 10.29 14.17 38.12
N ASP A 81 10.07 12.94 37.65
CA ASP A 81 11.14 12.07 37.19
C ASP A 81 11.77 12.59 35.89
N THR A 82 12.93 13.22 36.01
CA THR A 82 13.70 13.81 34.88
C THR A 82 14.45 12.78 34.05
N SER A 83 14.46 11.50 34.43
CA SER A 83 14.95 10.43 33.57
C SER A 83 14.04 10.25 32.34
N ILE A 84 12.77 10.61 32.46
CA ILE A 84 11.80 10.63 31.36
C ILE A 84 12.06 11.87 30.48
N PRO A 85 12.36 11.71 29.17
CA PRO A 85 12.74 12.83 28.31
C PRO A 85 11.73 13.98 28.26
N ARG A 86 10.44 13.69 28.32
CA ARG A 86 9.41 14.72 28.34
C ARG A 86 9.42 15.53 29.63
N ASN A 87 9.59 14.89 30.77
CA ASN A 87 9.69 15.57 32.06
C ASN A 87 10.97 16.40 32.14
N ARG A 88 12.06 15.94 31.53
CA ARG A 88 13.31 16.69 31.45
C ARG A 88 13.13 17.99 30.64
N ILE A 89 12.39 17.93 29.52
CA ILE A 89 12.04 19.14 28.76
C ILE A 89 11.19 20.08 29.62
N ARG A 90 10.15 19.57 30.30
CA ARG A 90 9.24 20.36 31.14
C ARG A 90 9.94 21.03 32.33
N ASN A 91 10.72 20.26 33.06
CA ASN A 91 11.24 20.69 34.36
C ASN A 91 12.62 21.31 34.30
N ILE A 92 13.38 21.10 33.22
CA ILE A 92 14.76 21.65 33.08
C ILE A 92 14.84 22.54 31.84
N LEU A 93 14.62 22.04 30.63
CA LEU A 93 14.90 22.76 29.39
C LEU A 93 13.97 23.97 29.19
N LEU A 94 12.68 23.82 29.36
CA LEU A 94 11.74 24.94 29.20
C LEU A 94 11.93 26.06 30.21
N PRO A 95 12.23 25.81 31.50
CA PRO A 95 12.61 26.86 32.44
C PRO A 95 13.87 27.63 32.02
N ILE A 96 14.92 26.93 31.57
CA ILE A 96 16.15 27.58 31.05
C ILE A 96 15.82 28.45 29.85
N LEU A 97 15.11 27.92 28.86
CA LEU A 97 14.72 28.67 27.67
C LEU A 97 13.89 29.92 28.02
N LYS A 98 13.02 29.84 29.03
CA LYS A 98 12.25 31.01 29.48
C LYS A 98 13.11 32.05 30.19
N ALA A 99 14.08 31.59 30.98
CA ALA A 99 14.99 32.50 31.68
C ALA A 99 15.93 33.25 30.73
N ASP A 100 16.46 32.54 29.72
CA ASP A 100 17.48 33.08 28.83
C ASP A 100 16.89 33.83 27.62
N PHE A 101 15.73 33.37 27.12
CA PHE A 101 15.08 33.89 25.89
C PHE A 101 13.74 34.59 26.16
N GLY A 102 13.28 34.63 27.39
CA GLY A 102 12.08 35.33 27.83
C GLY A 102 10.82 34.44 27.88
N PRO A 103 9.72 34.95 28.50
CA PRO A 103 8.50 34.19 28.79
C PRO A 103 7.75 33.73 27.55
N HIS A 104 7.96 34.39 26.39
CA HIS A 104 7.26 34.13 25.15
C HIS A 104 7.71 32.87 24.38
N VAL A 105 8.73 32.13 24.88
CA VAL A 105 9.26 30.93 24.26
C VAL A 105 8.16 29.89 24.00
N LEU A 106 7.22 29.68 24.95
CA LEU A 106 6.10 28.76 24.77
C LEU A 106 5.18 29.18 23.61
N GLU A 107 4.92 30.48 23.52
CA GLU A 107 4.06 31.04 22.47
C GLU A 107 4.74 30.90 21.09
N ALA A 108 6.05 31.19 21.03
CA ALA A 108 6.82 31.04 19.81
C ALA A 108 6.82 29.58 19.31
N LEU A 109 7.08 28.61 20.21
CA LEU A 109 7.03 27.17 19.85
C LEU A 109 5.64 26.74 19.36
N ASN A 110 4.58 27.18 20.03
CA ASN A 110 3.22 26.87 19.64
C ASN A 110 2.86 27.50 18.28
N ARG A 111 3.19 28.77 18.09
CA ARG A 111 2.97 29.46 16.80
C ARG A 111 3.72 28.77 15.66
N THR A 112 4.98 28.37 15.88
CA THR A 112 5.73 27.61 14.88
C THR A 112 5.04 26.28 14.55
N ALA A 113 4.54 25.55 15.55
CA ALA A 113 3.79 24.31 15.33
C ALA A 113 2.50 24.54 14.53
N ASP A 114 1.78 25.63 14.80
CA ASP A 114 0.53 25.96 14.10
C ASP A 114 0.79 26.34 12.63
N LEU A 115 1.83 27.12 12.34
CA LEU A 115 2.27 27.45 10.98
C LEU A 115 2.67 26.19 10.21
N LEU A 116 3.54 25.36 10.81
CA LEU A 116 3.98 24.12 10.20
C LEU A 116 2.83 23.13 9.98
N ARG A 117 1.77 23.20 10.81
CA ARG A 117 0.58 22.38 10.63
C ARG A 117 -0.18 22.81 9.38
N SER A 118 -0.39 24.10 9.18
CA SER A 118 -1.06 24.63 7.99
C SER A 118 -0.30 24.25 6.71
N ASP A 119 1.01 24.37 6.70
CA ASP A 119 1.86 23.97 5.57
C ASP A 119 1.80 22.45 5.33
N ASP A 120 1.81 21.65 6.41
CA ASP A 120 1.70 20.20 6.34
C ASP A 120 0.36 19.74 5.77
N GLU A 121 -0.75 20.39 6.19
CA GLU A 121 -2.11 20.11 5.69
C GLU A 121 -2.25 20.44 4.21
N LEU A 122 -1.68 21.54 3.76
CA LEU A 122 -1.65 21.89 2.33
C LEU A 122 -0.89 20.85 1.52
N LEU A 123 0.31 20.49 1.96
CA LEU A 123 1.12 19.49 1.26
C LEU A 123 0.48 18.09 1.28
N GLU A 124 -0.23 17.74 2.35
CA GLU A 124 -1.00 16.49 2.43
C GLU A 124 -2.16 16.48 1.42
N SER A 125 -2.88 17.60 1.29
CA SER A 125 -3.93 17.77 0.28
C SER A 125 -3.38 17.62 -1.14
N ILE A 126 -2.27 18.29 -1.44
CA ILE A 126 -1.60 18.17 -2.75
C ILE A 126 -1.15 16.71 -3.01
N ALA A 127 -0.61 16.02 -2.01
CA ALA A 127 -0.20 14.63 -2.15
C ALA A 127 -1.40 13.70 -2.35
N LEU A 128 -2.53 13.97 -1.70
CA LEU A 128 -3.76 13.21 -1.91
C LEU A 128 -4.28 13.38 -3.34
N ASP A 129 -4.29 14.58 -3.87
CA ASP A 129 -4.69 14.82 -5.27
C ASP A 129 -3.69 14.22 -6.26
N ALA A 130 -2.40 14.33 -5.99
CA ALA A 130 -1.36 13.67 -6.76
C ALA A 130 -1.53 12.13 -6.75
N SER A 131 -2.00 11.55 -5.65
CA SER A 131 -2.26 10.11 -5.58
C SER A 131 -3.34 9.65 -6.56
N LYS A 132 -4.37 10.46 -6.79
CA LYS A 132 -5.47 10.16 -7.72
C LYS A 132 -5.01 10.13 -9.19
N THR A 133 -3.99 10.91 -9.52
CA THR A 133 -3.48 11.07 -10.89
C THR A 133 -2.23 10.26 -11.17
N ALA A 134 -1.37 10.08 -10.18
CA ALA A 134 -0.12 9.32 -10.32
C ALA A 134 -0.31 7.82 -10.14
N ILE A 135 -1.23 7.36 -9.27
CA ILE A 135 -1.48 5.93 -9.10
C ILE A 135 -2.30 5.43 -10.28
N CYS A 136 -1.68 4.63 -11.15
CA CYS A 136 -2.32 4.05 -12.33
C CYS A 136 -2.90 2.65 -12.08
N ALA A 137 -2.34 1.90 -11.12
CA ALA A 137 -2.86 0.58 -10.74
C ALA A 137 -2.58 0.27 -9.28
N ARG A 138 -3.45 -0.52 -8.66
CA ARG A 138 -3.23 -1.00 -7.30
C ARG A 138 -3.89 -2.36 -7.05
N SER A 139 -3.22 -3.16 -6.23
CA SER A 139 -3.76 -4.33 -5.56
C SER A 139 -3.48 -4.24 -4.05
N ASP A 140 -3.87 -5.25 -3.28
CA ASP A 140 -3.53 -5.30 -1.84
C ASP A 140 -2.03 -5.39 -1.56
N ARG A 141 -1.24 -5.79 -2.57
CA ARG A 141 0.19 -6.08 -2.43
C ARG A 141 1.07 -5.20 -3.29
N LYS A 142 0.50 -4.49 -4.25
CA LYS A 142 1.27 -3.67 -5.20
C LYS A 142 0.56 -2.38 -5.54
N ILE A 143 1.34 -1.33 -5.66
CA ILE A 143 0.90 -0.02 -6.13
C ILE A 143 1.84 0.38 -7.26
N ALA A 144 1.25 0.74 -8.40
CA ALA A 144 1.94 1.24 -9.58
C ALA A 144 1.66 2.72 -9.76
N LEU A 145 2.70 3.49 -9.98
CA LEU A 145 2.66 4.91 -10.28
C LEU A 145 3.08 5.12 -11.74
N ASP A 146 2.39 6.01 -12.43
CA ASP A 146 2.83 6.59 -13.70
C ASP A 146 4.14 7.35 -13.44
N GLY A 147 5.25 6.84 -13.94
CA GLY A 147 6.59 7.36 -13.66
C GLY A 147 6.74 8.84 -14.02
N PRO A 148 6.47 9.25 -15.28
CA PRO A 148 6.50 10.65 -15.69
C PRO A 148 5.69 11.58 -14.79
N LYS A 149 4.46 11.21 -14.43
CA LYS A 149 3.64 12.01 -13.54
C LYS A 149 4.22 12.07 -12.13
N PHE A 150 4.66 10.93 -11.60
CA PHE A 150 5.24 10.86 -10.25
C PHE A 150 6.50 11.73 -10.13
N PHE A 151 7.43 11.63 -11.07
CA PHE A 151 8.65 12.43 -11.06
C PHE A 151 8.41 13.90 -11.46
N GLY A 152 7.29 14.23 -12.09
CA GLY A 152 6.88 15.60 -12.35
C GLY A 152 6.43 16.39 -11.11
N TYR A 153 6.11 15.72 -10.01
CA TYR A 153 5.81 16.40 -8.75
C TYR A 153 7.08 16.83 -8.02
N HIS A 154 6.97 17.91 -7.25
CA HIS A 154 8.02 18.33 -6.34
C HIS A 154 8.38 17.22 -5.35
N VAL A 155 9.66 17.10 -4.95
CA VAL A 155 10.16 16.02 -4.09
C VAL A 155 9.40 15.92 -2.75
N ALA A 156 8.90 17.03 -2.21
CA ALA A 156 8.08 17.02 -0.99
C ALA A 156 6.77 16.23 -1.18
N VAL A 157 6.16 16.30 -2.36
CA VAL A 157 4.95 15.54 -2.73
C VAL A 157 5.29 14.07 -2.97
N GLN A 158 6.38 13.80 -3.68
CA GLN A 158 6.87 12.44 -3.92
C GLN A 158 7.13 11.69 -2.59
N ARG A 159 7.81 12.36 -1.62
CA ARG A 159 8.07 11.81 -0.28
C ARG A 159 6.77 11.47 0.46
N ARG A 160 5.75 12.32 0.35
CA ARG A 160 4.45 12.07 0.97
C ARG A 160 3.71 10.92 0.31
N LEU A 161 3.74 10.83 -1.02
CA LEU A 161 3.16 9.72 -1.76
C LEU A 161 3.79 8.39 -1.33
N ILE A 162 5.11 8.29 -1.30
CA ILE A 162 5.79 7.08 -0.84
C ILE A 162 5.42 6.77 0.61
N ARG A 163 5.46 7.77 1.51
CA ARG A 163 5.07 7.60 2.91
C ARG A 163 3.63 7.14 3.09
N TRP A 164 2.71 7.55 2.23
CA TRP A 164 1.32 7.14 2.22
C TRP A 164 1.13 5.73 1.64
N ILE A 165 1.95 5.33 0.67
CA ILE A 165 1.91 4.02 0.02
C ILE A 165 2.43 2.91 0.93
N LEU A 166 3.55 3.11 1.61
CA LEU A 166 4.23 2.08 2.37
C LEU A 166 3.35 1.38 3.44
N PRO A 167 2.52 2.08 4.23
CA PRO A 167 1.61 1.43 5.18
C PRO A 167 0.52 0.60 4.49
N LYS A 168 0.09 0.99 3.29
CA LYS A 168 -0.91 0.22 2.52
C LYS A 168 -0.34 -1.10 1.98
N LEU A 169 0.98 -1.18 1.90
CA LEU A 169 1.72 -2.39 1.56
C LEU A 169 2.17 -3.18 2.81
N GLY A 170 1.67 -2.81 4.00
CA GLY A 170 1.90 -3.55 5.24
C GLY A 170 3.10 -3.09 6.08
N LEU A 171 3.81 -2.02 5.69
CA LEU A 171 4.87 -1.47 6.55
C LEU A 171 4.28 -0.76 7.78
N ASP A 172 4.85 -1.07 8.95
CA ASP A 172 4.51 -0.34 10.18
C ASP A 172 4.90 1.15 10.01
N PRO A 173 3.95 2.10 10.14
CA PRO A 173 4.22 3.53 10.00
C PRO A 173 5.34 4.05 10.91
N ARG A 174 5.58 3.38 12.05
CA ARG A 174 6.67 3.73 13.00
C ARG A 174 8.07 3.42 12.47
N ARG A 175 8.18 2.53 11.48
CA ARG A 175 9.44 2.14 10.81
C ARG A 175 9.73 2.93 9.54
N ILE A 176 8.82 3.84 9.15
CA ILE A 176 8.99 4.64 7.93
C ILE A 176 9.77 5.90 8.28
N GLU A 177 11.09 5.76 8.28
CA GLU A 177 12.03 6.84 8.51
C GLU A 177 12.28 7.65 7.22
N PHE A 178 12.81 8.87 7.39
CA PHE A 178 13.20 9.73 6.27
C PHE A 178 14.21 9.04 5.35
N SER A 179 15.23 8.41 5.94
CA SER A 179 16.29 7.68 5.23
C SER A 179 15.76 6.57 4.31
N LEU A 180 14.70 5.87 4.75
CA LEU A 180 14.05 4.83 3.93
C LEU A 180 13.37 5.43 2.70
N ILE A 181 12.61 6.51 2.89
CA ILE A 181 11.89 7.18 1.80
C ILE A 181 12.89 7.78 0.81
N ASP A 182 13.93 8.45 1.32
CA ASP A 182 14.95 9.08 0.49
C ASP A 182 15.75 8.06 -0.31
N ARG A 183 16.11 6.92 0.29
CA ARG A 183 16.74 5.80 -0.41
C ARG A 183 15.88 5.25 -1.54
N ILE A 184 14.56 5.12 -1.32
CA ILE A 184 13.63 4.69 -2.36
C ILE A 184 13.62 5.70 -3.51
N LEU A 185 13.47 6.99 -3.22
CA LEU A 185 13.42 8.04 -4.24
C LEU A 185 14.72 8.12 -5.02
N THR A 186 15.87 8.22 -4.33
CA THR A 186 17.19 8.27 -4.99
C THR A 186 17.42 7.07 -5.91
N SER A 187 17.08 5.86 -5.45
CA SER A 187 17.20 4.66 -6.28
C SER A 187 16.27 4.70 -7.51
N MET A 188 15.09 5.29 -7.37
CA MET A 188 14.14 5.39 -8.48
C MET A 188 14.52 6.51 -9.47
N GLU A 189 15.11 7.60 -9.00
CA GLU A 189 15.59 8.70 -9.84
C GLU A 189 16.79 8.33 -10.72
N GLN A 190 17.65 7.41 -10.26
CA GLN A 190 18.82 6.93 -11.00
C GLN A 190 18.46 6.17 -12.30
N GLY A 191 17.19 5.99 -12.58
CA GLY A 191 16.69 5.36 -13.80
C GLY A 191 16.11 3.97 -13.57
N ARG A 192 16.11 3.15 -14.62
CA ARG A 192 15.54 1.80 -14.58
C ARG A 192 16.29 0.90 -13.60
N GLY A 193 15.57 0.32 -12.64
CA GLY A 193 16.20 -0.55 -11.65
C GLY A 193 15.20 -1.12 -10.65
N THR A 194 15.72 -1.98 -9.79
CA THR A 194 14.96 -2.61 -8.71
C THR A 194 15.74 -2.46 -7.41
N LEU A 195 15.06 -1.98 -6.37
CA LEU A 195 15.59 -1.84 -5.01
C LEU A 195 14.82 -2.76 -4.06
N GLN A 196 15.54 -3.62 -3.35
CA GLN A 196 14.98 -4.32 -2.20
C GLN A 196 14.89 -3.35 -1.03
N VAL A 197 13.67 -2.97 -0.64
CA VAL A 197 13.40 -1.98 0.41
C VAL A 197 13.47 -2.62 1.79
N THR A 198 12.78 -3.75 1.95
CA THR A 198 12.86 -4.66 3.11
C THR A 198 12.88 -6.10 2.62
N THR A 199 12.90 -7.07 3.53
CA THR A 199 12.84 -8.51 3.17
C THR A 199 11.70 -8.82 2.20
N ASP A 200 10.54 -8.19 2.40
CA ASP A 200 9.32 -8.52 1.64
C ASP A 200 8.91 -7.41 0.66
N LEU A 201 9.41 -6.19 0.83
CA LEU A 201 9.03 -5.03 0.02
C LEU A 201 10.11 -4.68 -1.00
N THR A 202 9.71 -4.58 -2.24
CA THR A 202 10.55 -4.18 -3.38
C THR A 202 9.98 -2.94 -4.05
N ALA A 203 10.85 -2.05 -4.50
CA ALA A 203 10.54 -0.94 -5.38
C ALA A 203 11.23 -1.14 -6.74
N CYS A 204 10.55 -0.82 -7.83
CA CYS A 204 11.07 -0.99 -9.20
C CYS A 204 10.70 0.22 -10.05
N ASN A 205 11.66 0.77 -10.78
CA ASN A 205 11.42 1.77 -11.82
C ASN A 205 11.69 1.15 -13.21
N THR A 206 10.71 1.21 -14.10
CA THR A 206 10.82 0.75 -15.50
C THR A 206 11.06 1.90 -16.48
N GLY A 207 11.11 3.14 -16.00
CA GLY A 207 11.12 4.37 -16.78
C GLY A 207 9.71 4.90 -17.08
N ARG A 208 8.72 4.04 -17.28
CA ARG A 208 7.30 4.41 -17.46
C ARG A 208 6.48 4.22 -16.18
N LEU A 209 6.87 3.26 -15.34
CA LEU A 209 6.18 2.92 -14.10
C LEU A 209 7.15 2.90 -12.92
N VAL A 210 6.69 3.41 -11.79
CA VAL A 210 7.27 3.16 -10.48
C VAL A 210 6.36 2.20 -9.74
N LEU A 211 6.87 1.02 -9.42
CA LEU A 211 6.15 -0.05 -8.75
C LEU A 211 6.69 -0.24 -7.33
N LEU A 212 5.81 -0.27 -6.36
CA LEU A 212 6.11 -0.69 -5.01
C LEU A 212 5.24 -1.91 -4.67
N GLY A 213 5.84 -2.93 -4.11
CA GLY A 213 5.05 -4.12 -3.80
C GLY A 213 5.77 -5.12 -2.92
N VAL A 214 4.97 -5.91 -2.22
CA VAL A 214 5.44 -7.07 -1.45
C VAL A 214 5.39 -8.33 -2.31
N THR A 215 6.27 -9.28 -1.98
CA THR A 215 6.36 -10.56 -2.69
C THR A 215 5.01 -11.29 -2.69
N ALA A 216 4.62 -11.82 -3.84
CA ALA A 216 3.41 -12.61 -3.98
C ALA A 216 3.51 -13.94 -3.20
N PRO A 217 2.39 -14.46 -2.67
CA PRO A 217 2.39 -15.80 -2.13
C PRO A 217 2.57 -16.82 -3.24
N VAL A 218 3.35 -17.82 -2.97
CA VAL A 218 3.33 -19.04 -3.78
C VAL A 218 2.05 -19.79 -3.43
N PHE A 219 1.29 -20.18 -4.44
CA PHE A 219 0.08 -20.97 -4.26
C PHE A 219 -0.02 -22.07 -5.32
N GLU A 220 -0.78 -23.10 -5.01
CA GLU A 220 -1.15 -24.19 -5.90
C GLU A 220 -2.49 -24.74 -5.46
N GLU A 221 -3.47 -24.72 -6.34
CA GLU A 221 -4.85 -25.15 -6.08
C GLU A 221 -5.34 -26.10 -7.18
N HIS A 222 -5.92 -27.21 -6.80
CA HIS A 222 -6.58 -28.11 -7.72
C HIS A 222 -7.87 -27.49 -8.26
N ILE A 223 -8.06 -27.60 -9.58
CA ILE A 223 -9.20 -27.00 -10.27
C ILE A 223 -10.21 -28.08 -10.67
N THR A 224 -11.44 -27.81 -10.32
CA THR A 224 -12.61 -28.65 -10.61
C THR A 224 -13.69 -27.88 -11.36
N LEU A 225 -14.69 -28.58 -11.89
CA LEU A 225 -15.89 -27.93 -12.45
C LEU A 225 -16.59 -27.06 -11.40
N GLY A 226 -17.09 -25.91 -11.82
CA GLY A 226 -17.72 -24.90 -10.97
C GLY A 226 -16.81 -23.75 -10.60
N VAL A 227 -17.12 -23.06 -9.51
CA VAL A 227 -16.38 -21.88 -9.05
C VAL A 227 -15.28 -22.30 -8.09
N ASN A 228 -14.03 -22.16 -8.53
CA ASN A 228 -12.84 -22.39 -7.73
C ASN A 228 -12.38 -21.05 -7.11
N ARG A 229 -12.45 -20.94 -5.79
CA ARG A 229 -12.01 -19.75 -5.05
C ARG A 229 -10.54 -19.88 -4.67
N ILE A 230 -9.73 -18.87 -4.98
CA ILE A 230 -8.30 -18.82 -4.66
C ILE A 230 -8.04 -17.64 -3.71
N PRO A 231 -8.21 -17.84 -2.38
CA PRO A 231 -8.13 -16.77 -1.40
C PRO A 231 -6.76 -16.09 -1.34
N SER A 232 -5.69 -16.86 -1.55
CA SER A 232 -4.29 -16.38 -1.51
C SER A 232 -4.01 -15.21 -2.46
N ILE A 233 -4.72 -15.15 -3.62
CA ILE A 233 -4.60 -14.10 -4.63
C ILE A 233 -5.92 -13.34 -4.85
N LYS A 234 -6.92 -13.55 -4.02
CA LYS A 234 -8.26 -12.95 -4.12
C LYS A 234 -8.84 -13.09 -5.54
N ALA A 235 -8.86 -14.31 -6.03
CA ALA A 235 -9.36 -14.64 -7.37
C ALA A 235 -10.37 -15.77 -7.34
N ASN A 236 -11.14 -15.85 -8.43
CA ASN A 236 -12.01 -16.95 -8.74
C ASN A 236 -11.68 -17.45 -10.16
N LEU A 237 -11.68 -18.77 -10.35
CA LEU A 237 -11.64 -19.40 -11.64
C LEU A 237 -12.94 -20.19 -11.81
N THR A 238 -13.81 -19.72 -12.70
CA THR A 238 -15.05 -20.42 -13.05
C THR A 238 -14.78 -21.38 -14.19
N VAL A 239 -15.20 -22.65 -14.03
CA VAL A 239 -14.99 -23.73 -15.00
C VAL A 239 -16.33 -24.35 -15.34
N GLU A 240 -16.73 -24.28 -16.60
CA GLU A 240 -18.05 -24.69 -17.09
C GLU A 240 -17.94 -25.63 -18.31
N GLY A 241 -18.64 -26.73 -18.25
CA GLY A 241 -18.83 -27.59 -19.43
C GLY A 241 -19.91 -27.01 -20.36
N VAL A 242 -19.58 -26.82 -21.63
CA VAL A 242 -20.47 -26.19 -22.62
C VAL A 242 -20.66 -27.11 -23.81
N GLN A 243 -21.90 -27.28 -24.24
CA GLN A 243 -22.26 -28.02 -25.48
C GLN A 243 -22.04 -27.13 -26.71
N ARG A 244 -21.86 -27.72 -27.91
CA ARG A 244 -21.58 -27.01 -29.15
C ARG A 244 -22.54 -25.84 -29.44
N ALA A 245 -23.80 -25.96 -29.11
CA ALA A 245 -24.79 -24.89 -29.30
C ALA A 245 -24.48 -23.62 -28.50
N GLY A 246 -23.68 -23.72 -27.43
CA GLY A 246 -23.25 -22.61 -26.60
C GLY A 246 -21.86 -22.10 -26.92
N PHE A 247 -21.20 -22.55 -28.00
CA PHE A 247 -19.87 -22.06 -28.39
C PHE A 247 -19.95 -20.62 -28.88
N PRO A 248 -18.91 -19.81 -28.62
CA PRO A 248 -18.83 -18.45 -29.13
C PRO A 248 -18.75 -18.50 -30.69
N PRO A 249 -19.24 -17.46 -31.37
CA PRO A 249 -19.17 -17.39 -32.83
C PRO A 249 -17.72 -17.37 -33.34
N ARG A 250 -16.81 -16.83 -32.55
CA ARG A 250 -15.37 -16.74 -32.86
C ARG A 250 -14.52 -16.85 -31.60
N PHE A 251 -13.70 -17.87 -31.50
CA PHE A 251 -12.75 -18.04 -30.39
C PHE A 251 -11.62 -16.99 -30.37
N SER A 252 -11.35 -16.33 -31.51
CA SER A 252 -10.35 -15.26 -31.60
C SER A 252 -10.78 -13.94 -30.93
N GLU A 253 -12.05 -13.77 -30.65
CA GLU A 253 -12.64 -12.56 -30.06
C GLU A 253 -12.87 -12.69 -28.54
N LEU A 254 -12.42 -13.79 -27.94
CA LEU A 254 -12.57 -14.02 -26.50
C LEU A 254 -11.78 -13.00 -25.67
N PRO A 255 -12.33 -12.59 -24.51
CA PRO A 255 -11.61 -11.78 -23.56
C PRO A 255 -10.29 -12.45 -23.11
N PRO A 256 -9.24 -11.70 -22.80
CA PRO A 256 -7.92 -12.26 -22.42
C PRO A 256 -7.95 -13.20 -21.20
N TYR A 257 -8.98 -13.06 -20.36
CA TYR A 257 -9.15 -13.86 -19.13
C TYR A 257 -10.16 -14.97 -19.28
N GLU A 258 -10.52 -15.29 -20.51
CA GLU A 258 -11.37 -16.40 -20.87
C GLU A 258 -10.66 -17.32 -21.86
N ILE A 259 -10.72 -18.63 -21.62
CA ILE A 259 -10.16 -19.64 -22.50
C ILE A 259 -11.08 -20.85 -22.58
N TRP A 260 -11.03 -21.53 -23.69
CA TRP A 260 -11.80 -22.73 -23.96
C TRP A 260 -10.87 -23.88 -24.35
N PHE A 261 -11.21 -25.08 -23.90
CA PHE A 261 -10.52 -26.32 -24.28
C PHE A 261 -11.51 -27.31 -24.78
N ASP A 262 -11.14 -28.12 -25.77
CA ASP A 262 -11.90 -29.32 -26.13
C ASP A 262 -11.98 -30.22 -24.90
N HIS A 263 -13.21 -30.70 -24.59
CA HIS A 263 -13.44 -31.57 -23.42
C HIS A 263 -12.58 -32.84 -23.48
N SER A 264 -12.38 -33.40 -24.69
CA SER A 264 -11.60 -34.64 -24.91
C SER A 264 -10.11 -34.44 -24.74
N ALA A 265 -9.61 -33.22 -24.98
CA ALA A 265 -8.17 -32.88 -24.86
C ALA A 265 -7.78 -32.35 -23.48
N LEU A 266 -8.77 -32.12 -22.60
CA LEU A 266 -8.52 -31.53 -21.29
C LEU A 266 -7.95 -32.55 -20.31
N PRO A 267 -6.82 -32.28 -19.64
CA PRO A 267 -6.27 -33.14 -18.60
C PRO A 267 -7.20 -33.28 -17.39
N LYS A 268 -7.20 -34.47 -16.76
CA LYS A 268 -8.02 -34.72 -15.57
C LYS A 268 -7.57 -33.98 -14.32
N ASN A 269 -6.25 -33.69 -14.21
CA ASN A 269 -5.65 -33.07 -13.03
C ASN A 269 -5.15 -31.67 -13.40
N LEU A 270 -6.04 -30.70 -13.27
CA LEU A 270 -5.72 -29.31 -13.49
C LEU A 270 -5.33 -28.61 -12.19
N ILE A 271 -4.30 -27.80 -12.25
CA ILE A 271 -3.84 -26.96 -11.15
C ILE A 271 -3.75 -25.50 -11.61
N LEU A 272 -4.19 -24.58 -10.75
CA LEU A 272 -3.89 -23.18 -10.86
C LEU A 272 -2.81 -22.83 -9.85
N ARG A 273 -1.70 -22.24 -10.30
CA ARG A 273 -0.55 -21.94 -9.47
C ARG A 273 0.21 -20.69 -9.92
N THR A 274 1.14 -20.23 -9.09
CA THR A 274 2.15 -19.24 -9.51
C THR A 274 3.13 -19.88 -10.50
N THR A 275 3.72 -19.02 -11.35
CA THR A 275 4.83 -19.41 -12.24
C THR A 275 6.03 -19.92 -11.45
N ARG A 276 6.78 -20.84 -12.05
CA ARG A 276 7.99 -21.43 -11.48
C ARG A 276 9.19 -21.24 -12.42
N PRO A 277 10.40 -21.15 -11.92
CA PRO A 277 11.59 -21.19 -12.75
C PRO A 277 11.60 -22.45 -13.64
N GLY A 278 11.84 -22.24 -14.93
CA GLY A 278 11.87 -23.35 -15.89
C GLY A 278 10.53 -23.69 -16.55
N ASP A 279 9.42 -23.07 -16.13
CA ASP A 279 8.11 -23.26 -16.75
C ASP A 279 8.14 -23.02 -18.26
N ARG A 280 7.50 -23.92 -19.00
CA ARG A 280 7.41 -23.87 -20.45
C ARG A 280 5.96 -24.05 -20.91
N ILE A 281 5.64 -23.45 -22.05
CA ILE A 281 4.36 -23.59 -22.72
C ILE A 281 4.60 -23.87 -24.21
N ARG A 282 3.69 -24.57 -24.89
CA ARG A 282 3.61 -24.63 -26.34
C ARG A 282 2.56 -23.63 -26.80
N PRO A 283 2.97 -22.42 -27.20
CA PRO A 283 1.99 -21.36 -27.47
C PRO A 283 1.09 -21.69 -28.65
N PHE A 284 -0.17 -21.29 -28.60
CA PHE A 284 -1.11 -21.45 -29.70
C PHE A 284 -0.55 -20.82 -30.99
N GLY A 285 -0.56 -21.60 -32.08
CA GLY A 285 -0.07 -21.17 -33.39
C GLY A 285 1.48 -21.10 -33.51
N PHE A 286 2.22 -21.72 -32.60
CA PHE A 286 3.69 -21.75 -32.63
C PHE A 286 4.23 -23.18 -32.59
N SER A 287 5.12 -23.50 -33.53
CA SER A 287 5.76 -24.83 -33.60
C SER A 287 6.94 -24.91 -32.62
N GLY A 288 6.68 -25.30 -31.39
CA GLY A 288 7.73 -25.46 -30.39
C GLY A 288 7.33 -25.06 -28.98
N SER A 289 8.27 -25.09 -28.08
CA SER A 289 8.08 -24.77 -26.68
C SER A 289 8.86 -23.52 -26.31
N GLN A 290 8.21 -22.58 -25.62
CA GLN A 290 8.83 -21.33 -25.12
C GLN A 290 8.87 -21.33 -23.59
N LYS A 291 9.89 -20.71 -23.01
CA LYS A 291 9.91 -20.43 -21.58
C LYS A 291 8.90 -19.36 -21.22
N VAL A 292 8.17 -19.55 -20.15
CA VAL A 292 7.21 -18.55 -19.64
C VAL A 292 7.92 -17.24 -19.32
N SER A 293 9.12 -17.32 -18.72
CA SER A 293 9.94 -16.11 -18.44
C SER A 293 10.17 -15.25 -19.68
N ASP A 294 10.46 -15.87 -20.83
CA ASP A 294 10.77 -15.14 -22.06
C ASP A 294 9.53 -14.46 -22.61
N ILE A 295 8.37 -15.15 -22.59
CA ILE A 295 7.07 -14.56 -22.96
C ILE A 295 6.74 -13.34 -22.09
N LEU A 296 6.98 -13.42 -20.78
CA LEU A 296 6.72 -12.31 -19.85
C LEU A 296 7.68 -11.13 -20.07
N ILE A 297 8.92 -11.40 -20.50
CA ILE A 297 9.90 -10.39 -20.87
C ILE A 297 9.49 -9.70 -22.19
N ASP A 298 9.14 -10.46 -23.21
CA ASP A 298 8.70 -9.96 -24.51
C ASP A 298 7.45 -9.09 -24.40
N ARG A 299 6.55 -9.43 -23.48
CA ARG A 299 5.38 -8.62 -23.10
C ARG A 299 5.73 -7.43 -22.23
N LYS A 300 7.03 -7.15 -21.99
CA LYS A 300 7.55 -6.04 -21.17
C LYS A 300 6.97 -6.01 -19.76
N LEU A 301 6.48 -7.15 -19.25
CA LEU A 301 5.93 -7.20 -17.90
C LEU A 301 7.04 -6.88 -16.88
N PRO A 302 6.87 -5.89 -16.00
CA PRO A 302 7.85 -5.55 -14.98
C PRO A 302 8.24 -6.76 -14.10
N ARG A 303 9.53 -6.89 -13.77
CA ARG A 303 10.03 -8.04 -12.99
C ARG A 303 9.22 -8.31 -11.73
N LEU A 304 8.85 -7.26 -11.01
CA LEU A 304 8.07 -7.34 -9.77
C LEU A 304 6.69 -7.99 -9.95
N LEU A 305 6.16 -8.05 -11.17
CA LEU A 305 4.85 -8.63 -11.49
C LEU A 305 4.92 -10.04 -12.05
N ARG A 306 6.10 -10.49 -12.52
CA ARG A 306 6.23 -11.79 -13.20
C ARG A 306 5.93 -12.95 -12.28
N ASP A 307 6.31 -12.83 -11.00
CA ASP A 307 6.09 -13.87 -9.99
C ASP A 307 4.62 -13.94 -9.51
N GLU A 308 3.77 -12.99 -9.94
CA GLU A 308 2.33 -12.97 -9.61
C GLU A 308 1.45 -13.54 -10.72
N VAL A 309 2.00 -13.80 -11.89
CA VAL A 309 1.22 -14.28 -13.04
C VAL A 309 0.71 -15.69 -12.73
N PRO A 310 -0.63 -15.88 -12.65
CA PRO A 310 -1.17 -17.20 -12.43
C PRO A 310 -1.12 -18.00 -13.72
N VAL A 311 -0.85 -19.29 -13.59
CA VAL A 311 -0.86 -20.23 -14.71
C VAL A 311 -1.78 -21.40 -14.43
N LEU A 312 -2.56 -21.78 -15.44
CA LEU A 312 -3.28 -23.04 -15.45
C LEU A 312 -2.37 -24.10 -16.06
N ALA A 313 -2.15 -25.19 -15.36
CA ALA A 313 -1.22 -26.25 -15.77
C ALA A 313 -1.80 -27.63 -15.48
N ASP A 314 -1.25 -28.65 -16.14
CA ASP A 314 -1.27 -30.03 -15.69
C ASP A 314 0.07 -30.39 -15.04
N ARG A 315 0.37 -31.67 -14.87
CA ARG A 315 1.65 -32.13 -14.27
C ARG A 315 2.87 -31.74 -15.11
N ASP A 316 2.72 -31.69 -16.42
CA ASP A 316 3.84 -31.68 -17.37
C ASP A 316 3.93 -30.38 -18.18
N GLU A 317 2.84 -29.62 -18.30
CA GLU A 317 2.79 -28.49 -19.22
C GLU A 317 1.86 -27.37 -18.73
N ILE A 318 2.24 -26.13 -19.07
CA ILE A 318 1.35 -24.97 -18.89
C ILE A 318 0.36 -24.89 -20.04
N LEU A 319 -0.91 -24.82 -19.68
CA LEU A 319 -2.04 -24.75 -20.62
C LEU A 319 -2.44 -23.31 -20.90
N TRP A 320 -2.30 -22.42 -19.90
CA TRP A 320 -2.68 -21.02 -20.01
C TRP A 320 -1.86 -20.15 -19.06
N ILE A 321 -1.21 -19.14 -19.61
CA ILE A 321 -0.65 -18.01 -18.85
C ILE A 321 -1.77 -16.98 -18.81
N ILE A 322 -2.41 -16.82 -17.65
CA ILE A 322 -3.69 -16.10 -17.54
C ILE A 322 -3.58 -14.64 -18.01
N GLY A 323 -4.41 -14.28 -18.99
CA GLY A 323 -4.45 -12.96 -19.59
C GLY A 323 -3.35 -12.68 -20.62
N ILE A 324 -2.41 -13.62 -20.83
CA ILE A 324 -1.20 -13.37 -21.64
C ILE A 324 -1.11 -14.32 -22.84
N ARG A 325 -1.15 -15.63 -22.64
CA ARG A 325 -0.95 -16.62 -23.71
C ARG A 325 -1.59 -17.96 -23.40
N SER A 326 -2.26 -18.53 -24.40
CA SER A 326 -2.80 -19.91 -24.38
C SER A 326 -1.84 -20.91 -25.02
N SER A 327 -1.98 -22.18 -24.68
CA SER A 327 -1.26 -23.27 -25.33
C SER A 327 -1.98 -23.75 -26.57
N GLU A 328 -1.26 -24.47 -27.46
CA GLU A 328 -1.84 -25.15 -28.63
C GLU A 328 -2.93 -26.15 -28.23
N ARG A 329 -2.88 -26.73 -27.03
CA ARG A 329 -3.91 -27.63 -26.49
C ARG A 329 -5.27 -26.95 -26.28
N SER A 330 -5.36 -25.60 -26.32
CA SER A 330 -6.63 -24.87 -26.29
C SER A 330 -7.33 -24.82 -27.65
N ARG A 331 -6.77 -25.45 -28.68
CA ARG A 331 -7.41 -25.51 -29.98
C ARG A 331 -8.69 -26.32 -29.86
N ILE A 332 -9.81 -25.75 -30.32
CA ILE A 332 -11.09 -26.40 -30.45
C ILE A 332 -11.23 -26.81 -31.92
N GLU A 333 -11.35 -28.11 -32.17
CA GLU A 333 -11.54 -28.63 -33.52
C GLU A 333 -12.98 -28.44 -33.98
N GLU A 334 -13.21 -28.41 -35.31
CA GLU A 334 -14.53 -28.26 -35.88
C GLU A 334 -15.47 -29.42 -35.51
N SER A 335 -14.92 -30.61 -35.27
CA SER A 335 -15.63 -31.82 -34.82
C SER A 335 -16.04 -31.79 -33.35
N ALA A 336 -15.53 -30.86 -32.54
CA ALA A 336 -15.79 -30.80 -31.11
C ALA A 336 -17.31 -30.61 -30.83
N THR A 337 -17.85 -31.47 -29.99
CA THR A 337 -19.26 -31.42 -29.55
C THR A 337 -19.40 -30.82 -28.15
N ARG A 338 -18.32 -30.84 -27.37
CA ARG A 338 -18.27 -30.33 -25.99
C ARG A 338 -16.96 -29.62 -25.76
N ALA A 339 -17.02 -28.51 -25.04
CA ALA A 339 -15.85 -27.78 -24.60
C ALA A 339 -15.96 -27.43 -23.10
N VAL A 340 -14.84 -27.08 -22.51
CA VAL A 340 -14.79 -26.55 -21.14
C VAL A 340 -14.30 -25.11 -21.21
N ARG A 341 -15.10 -24.21 -20.66
CA ARG A 341 -14.85 -22.79 -20.57
C ARG A 341 -14.21 -22.48 -19.23
N PHE A 342 -13.16 -21.70 -19.23
CA PHE A 342 -12.50 -21.13 -18.05
C PHE A 342 -12.60 -19.62 -18.08
N ASN A 343 -13.05 -19.02 -16.98
CA ASN A 343 -13.11 -17.57 -16.83
C ASN A 343 -12.43 -17.17 -15.52
N PHE A 344 -11.42 -16.32 -15.62
CA PHE A 344 -10.63 -15.85 -14.47
C PHE A 344 -11.03 -14.43 -14.07
N GLU A 345 -11.31 -14.25 -12.78
CA GLU A 345 -11.58 -12.95 -12.16
C GLU A 345 -10.73 -12.79 -10.89
N GLY A 346 -10.10 -11.63 -10.70
CA GLY A 346 -9.30 -11.42 -9.49
C GLY A 346 -8.41 -10.19 -9.52
N SER A 347 -7.55 -10.09 -8.50
CA SER A 347 -6.64 -8.96 -8.35
C SER A 347 -5.61 -8.88 -9.49
N TRP A 348 -5.14 -10.01 -10.01
CA TRP A 348 -4.24 -10.06 -11.17
C TRP A 348 -4.88 -9.41 -12.41
N ARG A 349 -6.11 -9.78 -12.77
CA ARG A 349 -6.83 -9.19 -13.90
C ARG A 349 -6.89 -7.67 -13.78
N ARG A 350 -7.35 -7.16 -12.64
CA ARG A 350 -7.46 -5.71 -12.41
C ARG A 350 -6.12 -4.98 -12.52
N LEU A 351 -5.06 -5.58 -11.97
CA LEU A 351 -3.71 -5.02 -12.03
C LEU A 351 -3.16 -5.05 -13.45
N HIS A 352 -3.29 -6.17 -14.15
CA HIS A 352 -2.78 -6.35 -15.50
C HIS A 352 -3.50 -5.44 -16.51
N ASP A 353 -4.85 -5.36 -16.45
CA ASP A 353 -5.63 -4.46 -17.32
C ASP A 353 -5.24 -2.99 -17.13
N ALA A 354 -5.07 -2.56 -15.88
CA ALA A 354 -4.66 -1.19 -15.57
C ALA A 354 -3.24 -0.86 -16.05
N LEU A 355 -2.38 -1.85 -16.27
CA LEU A 355 -1.01 -1.68 -16.72
C LEU A 355 -0.84 -1.82 -18.25
N GLN A 356 -1.83 -2.31 -18.98
CA GLN A 356 -1.78 -2.46 -20.45
C GLN A 356 -1.32 -1.19 -21.19
N PRO A 357 -1.76 0.05 -20.82
CA PRO A 357 -1.30 1.26 -21.48
C PRO A 357 0.19 1.55 -21.32
N PHE A 358 0.85 0.89 -20.36
CA PHE A 358 2.24 1.15 -19.95
C PHE A 358 3.22 0.02 -20.35
N THR A 359 2.73 -1.12 -20.77
CA THR A 359 3.50 -2.27 -21.26
C THR A 359 3.51 -2.32 -22.78
#